data_3277ca854ef891ea2de3ac6b197e58ff
#
_entry.id   3277ca854ef891ea2de3ac6b197e58ff
#
_cell.length_a   1.000
_cell.length_b   1.000
_cell.length_c   1.000
_cell.angle_alpha   90.00
_cell.angle_beta   90.00
_cell.angle_gamma   90.00
#
_symmetry.space_group_name_H-M   'P 1'
#
loop_
_entity.id
_entity.type
_entity.pdbx_description
1 polymer ?
#
loop_
_entity_poly.entity_id
_entity_poly.type
_entity_poly.pdbx_seq_one_letter_code
_entity_poly.pdbx_strand_id
1 'polypeptide(L)'
;MSAIPARRRRRAVAAVVTGALGLAVLPAGVVVGSTKLLNEKGGNSVDDSPTTRIPVTPTAMLAVTNSRNEVASLAVIALDPSGKGGSIVSVPVGANAEIPKNGTIHRIGDSYTTGGLTALRADVEGLLNVSFNLADDLTGAELAAVIGAIGERDINLPAPVLDTAADDTAVQILPAGQQKVTPLQIANSLASSQAGVAESTRLPNVKELWSTIAAASTTTPAQAGSSTTVDSSSYANIEEPTDMMGYLEALLQGRVQVWQISGTLLTDAARNPGNADLYELDGGEAIMVMASVAPSAIALVSNSIAVMIDSPYDDPQLVRQAVLRLAYVGANVVVVRTVDAPPVKETQVFYSDDAIRNDVQGYTTLMGEMKFSTTSEVIEGVNARIVLGEDFRTFIGSPGGQTISTTTTSTVP
;
A
#
# COMPACT_ATOMS: atom_id res chain seq x y z
N MET A 1 3.01 30.03 -11.32
CA MET A 1 2.21 28.79 -11.48
C MET A 1 3.16 27.64 -11.28
N SER A 2 3.19 27.05 -10.10
CA SER A 2 4.03 25.88 -9.84
C SER A 2 3.28 24.67 -10.41
N ALA A 3 3.78 24.13 -11.53
CA ALA A 3 3.22 22.92 -12.11
C ALA A 3 3.42 21.77 -11.12
N ILE A 4 2.35 21.03 -10.83
CA ILE A 4 2.41 19.80 -10.06
C ILE A 4 3.49 18.92 -10.71
N PRO A 5 4.52 18.46 -9.96
CA PRO A 5 5.59 17.66 -10.52
C PRO A 5 5.02 16.47 -11.30
N ALA A 6 5.60 16.17 -12.45
CA ALA A 6 5.16 15.10 -13.35
C ALA A 6 5.03 13.74 -12.61
N ARG A 7 5.85 13.53 -11.58
CA ARG A 7 5.82 12.40 -10.66
C ARG A 7 4.52 12.33 -9.85
N ARG A 8 4.02 13.46 -9.35
CA ARG A 8 2.69 13.51 -8.68
C ARG A 8 1.54 13.25 -9.67
N ARG A 9 1.65 13.71 -10.92
CA ARG A 9 0.65 13.42 -11.96
C ARG A 9 0.60 11.93 -12.34
N ARG A 10 1.75 11.26 -12.44
CA ARG A 10 1.79 9.81 -12.72
C ARG A 10 1.28 9.00 -11.54
N ARG A 11 1.62 9.40 -10.34
CA ARG A 11 1.06 8.82 -9.11
C ARG A 11 -0.46 8.90 -9.09
N ALA A 12 -1.07 9.94 -9.69
CA ALA A 12 -2.49 10.16 -9.77
C ALA A 12 -3.18 9.16 -10.64
N VAL A 13 -2.73 8.88 -11.75
CA VAL A 13 -3.43 8.04 -12.70
C VAL A 13 -3.48 6.58 -12.22
N ALA A 14 -2.46 6.14 -11.54
CA ALA A 14 -2.34 4.76 -11.13
C ALA A 14 -3.21 4.37 -9.90
N ALA A 15 -3.37 5.25 -8.88
CA ALA A 15 -4.01 4.95 -7.60
C ALA A 15 -5.51 4.62 -7.66
N VAL A 16 -6.20 5.10 -8.66
CA VAL A 16 -7.65 4.90 -8.79
C VAL A 16 -8.01 3.52 -9.36
N VAL A 17 -7.04 2.86 -9.97
CA VAL A 17 -7.31 1.70 -10.82
C VAL A 17 -7.46 0.38 -10.06
N THR A 18 -6.66 0.13 -9.04
CA THR A 18 -6.70 -1.16 -8.31
C THR A 18 -7.57 -1.16 -7.05
N GLY A 19 -7.87 0.03 -6.52
CA GLY A 19 -8.73 0.17 -5.34
C GLY A 19 -10.17 -0.36 -5.51
N ALA A 20 -10.57 -0.68 -6.74
CA ALA A 20 -11.92 -1.16 -7.04
C ALA A 20 -12.19 -2.60 -6.58
N LEU A 21 -11.18 -3.44 -6.45
CA LEU A 21 -11.37 -4.87 -6.19
C LEU A 21 -11.19 -5.29 -4.72
N GLY A 22 -10.39 -4.53 -3.93
CA GLY A 22 -10.04 -4.93 -2.55
C GLY A 22 -11.05 -4.51 -1.48
N LEU A 23 -11.90 -3.54 -1.75
CA LEU A 23 -12.74 -2.90 -0.72
C LEU A 23 -14.25 -3.19 -0.87
N ALA A 24 -14.63 -4.33 -1.39
CA ALA A 24 -16.05 -4.73 -1.42
C ALA A 24 -16.66 -4.90 -0.01
N VAL A 25 -15.84 -4.76 1.04
CA VAL A 25 -16.28 -4.92 2.44
C VAL A 25 -15.64 -3.83 3.30
N LEU A 26 -16.18 -2.62 3.24
CA LEU A 26 -16.03 -1.68 4.35
C LEU A 26 -17.37 -1.59 5.07
N PRO A 27 -17.50 -2.13 6.27
CA PRO A 27 -18.68 -1.85 7.09
C PRO A 27 -18.67 -0.37 7.48
N ALA A 28 -19.83 0.24 7.42
CA ALA A 28 -20.06 1.54 8.03
C ALA A 28 -19.77 1.43 9.55
N GLY A 29 -18.69 2.03 9.99
CA GLY A 29 -18.24 1.96 11.38
C GLY A 29 -18.17 3.33 12.03
N VAL A 30 -18.59 3.39 13.26
CA VAL A 30 -18.75 4.58 14.10
C VAL A 30 -17.41 5.10 14.61
N VAL A 31 -17.24 6.42 14.62
CA VAL A 31 -16.05 7.13 15.09
C VAL A 31 -15.97 7.18 16.62
N VAL A 32 -14.85 6.85 17.17
CA VAL A 32 -14.50 7.10 18.58
C VAL A 32 -13.23 7.93 18.75
N GLY A 33 -12.50 8.27 17.70
CA GLY A 33 -11.24 9.03 17.80
C GLY A 33 -11.40 10.56 17.80
N SER A 34 -12.39 11.06 17.07
CA SER A 34 -12.58 12.51 16.86
C SER A 34 -13.28 13.22 18.02
N THR A 35 -14.09 12.52 18.81
CA THR A 35 -14.86 13.15 19.91
C THR A 35 -14.00 13.66 21.08
N LYS A 36 -12.80 13.12 21.26
CA LYS A 36 -11.88 13.63 22.30
C LYS A 36 -11.09 14.86 21.87
N LEU A 37 -10.79 14.98 20.59
CA LEU A 37 -10.07 16.12 20.02
C LEU A 37 -11.01 17.31 19.76
N LEU A 38 -12.29 17.05 19.47
CA LEU A 38 -13.29 18.07 19.17
C LEU A 38 -13.94 18.71 20.41
N ASN A 39 -13.69 18.20 21.61
CA ASN A 39 -14.21 18.74 22.87
C ASN A 39 -13.28 19.74 23.58
N GLU A 40 -12.17 20.14 22.97
CA GLU A 40 -11.39 21.25 23.50
C GLU A 40 -12.03 22.60 23.13
N LYS A 41 -12.06 23.51 24.09
CA LYS A 41 -12.81 24.77 24.06
C LYS A 41 -12.43 25.62 22.83
N GLY A 42 -13.31 25.67 21.84
CA GLY A 42 -13.20 26.61 20.72
C GLY A 42 -13.57 26.05 19.33
N GLY A 43 -13.74 24.75 19.17
CA GLY A 43 -14.15 24.15 17.89
C GLY A 43 -15.65 23.82 17.85
N ASN A 44 -16.25 23.87 16.66
CA ASN A 44 -17.58 23.31 16.45
C ASN A 44 -17.46 21.78 16.42
N SER A 45 -18.26 21.07 17.22
CA SER A 45 -18.35 19.61 17.13
C SER A 45 -18.91 19.21 15.77
N VAL A 46 -18.34 18.16 15.19
CA VAL A 46 -18.96 17.49 14.04
C VAL A 46 -20.26 16.85 14.54
N ASP A 47 -21.37 17.07 13.86
CA ASP A 47 -22.66 16.46 14.18
C ASP A 47 -22.55 14.94 14.31
N ASP A 48 -23.48 14.29 15.04
CA ASP A 48 -23.56 12.84 15.24
C ASP A 48 -23.84 12.03 13.95
N SER A 49 -23.45 12.57 12.80
CA SER A 49 -23.59 11.89 11.51
C SER A 49 -22.71 10.63 11.47
N PRO A 50 -23.18 9.51 10.90
CA PRO A 50 -22.39 8.30 10.80
C PRO A 50 -21.12 8.56 9.99
N THR A 51 -19.99 8.24 10.58
CA THR A 51 -18.68 8.40 9.94
C THR A 51 -18.11 7.04 9.60
N THR A 52 -17.38 6.99 8.48
CA THR A 52 -16.69 5.78 8.03
C THR A 52 -15.28 5.75 8.60
N ARG A 53 -14.90 4.67 9.26
CA ARG A 53 -13.52 4.44 9.71
C ARG A 53 -12.73 3.67 8.66
N ILE A 54 -11.46 4.02 8.54
CA ILE A 54 -10.49 3.15 7.88
C ILE A 54 -10.13 2.05 8.89
N PRO A 55 -10.36 0.77 8.58
CA PRO A 55 -9.99 -0.32 9.47
C PRO A 55 -8.49 -0.33 9.71
N VAL A 56 -8.08 -0.67 10.93
CA VAL A 56 -6.65 -0.87 11.24
C VAL A 56 -6.17 -2.12 10.51
N THR A 57 -5.10 -1.97 9.76
CA THR A 57 -4.42 -3.03 9.01
C THR A 57 -2.96 -3.08 9.47
N PRO A 58 -2.65 -3.88 10.52
CA PRO A 58 -1.28 -3.98 11.02
C PRO A 58 -0.32 -4.37 9.91
N THR A 59 0.83 -3.70 9.82
CA THR A 59 1.80 -3.90 8.75
C THR A 59 3.19 -4.14 9.28
N ALA A 60 3.88 -5.11 8.67
CA ALA A 60 5.27 -5.39 8.96
C ALA A 60 6.11 -5.42 7.68
N MET A 61 7.36 -4.94 7.76
CA MET A 61 8.36 -5.11 6.73
C MET A 61 9.25 -6.31 7.07
N LEU A 62 9.35 -7.24 6.14
CA LEU A 62 10.23 -8.40 6.25
C LEU A 62 11.33 -8.32 5.19
N ALA A 63 12.58 -8.24 5.63
CA ALA A 63 13.76 -8.44 4.80
C ALA A 63 14.26 -9.89 4.96
N VAL A 64 14.53 -10.56 3.85
CA VAL A 64 15.16 -11.89 3.88
C VAL A 64 16.59 -11.74 3.43
N THR A 65 17.54 -12.10 4.30
CA THR A 65 18.97 -11.89 4.07
C THR A 65 19.67 -13.16 3.61
N ASN A 66 20.67 -12.99 2.74
CA ASN A 66 21.52 -14.06 2.26
C ASN A 66 22.74 -14.32 3.19
N SER A 67 23.55 -15.30 2.86
CA SER A 67 24.76 -15.65 3.61
C SER A 67 25.84 -14.56 3.63
N ARG A 68 25.72 -13.54 2.78
CA ARG A 68 26.61 -12.37 2.73
C ARG A 68 26.06 -11.18 3.51
N ASN A 69 24.97 -11.39 4.26
CA ASN A 69 24.26 -10.33 4.98
C ASN A 69 23.74 -9.20 4.08
N GLU A 70 23.30 -9.58 2.88
CA GLU A 70 22.64 -8.68 1.91
C GLU A 70 21.16 -9.04 1.85
N VAL A 71 20.30 -8.05 1.63
CA VAL A 71 18.87 -8.29 1.42
C VAL A 71 18.67 -8.98 0.07
N ALA A 72 18.17 -10.20 0.10
CA ALA A 72 17.84 -10.96 -1.09
C ALA A 72 16.37 -10.82 -1.49
N SER A 73 15.44 -10.76 -0.56
CA SER A 73 14.02 -10.48 -0.82
C SER A 73 13.47 -9.51 0.20
N LEU A 74 12.48 -8.73 -0.24
CA LEU A 74 11.79 -7.76 0.60
C LEU A 74 10.29 -7.92 0.41
N ALA A 75 9.56 -7.99 1.52
CA ALA A 75 8.11 -8.10 1.51
C ALA A 75 7.48 -7.19 2.58
N VAL A 76 6.33 -6.63 2.25
CA VAL A 76 5.43 -6.02 3.22
C VAL A 76 4.31 -7.00 3.51
N ILE A 77 4.10 -7.30 4.77
CA ILE A 77 3.01 -8.12 5.28
C ILE A 77 1.96 -7.17 5.83
N ALA A 78 0.75 -7.23 5.30
CA ALA A 78 -0.39 -6.48 5.80
C ALA A 78 -1.46 -7.46 6.27
N LEU A 79 -1.83 -7.38 7.54
CA LEU A 79 -2.89 -8.22 8.07
C LEU A 79 -4.26 -7.61 7.77
N ASP A 80 -5.24 -8.47 7.51
CA ASP A 80 -6.64 -8.06 7.42
C ASP A 80 -7.11 -7.44 8.74
N PRO A 81 -8.12 -6.55 8.70
CA PRO A 81 -8.71 -5.98 9.91
C PRO A 81 -9.26 -7.00 10.90
N SER A 82 -9.45 -8.26 10.48
CA SER A 82 -9.79 -9.37 11.37
C SER A 82 -8.60 -9.89 12.19
N GLY A 83 -7.38 -9.46 11.90
CA GLY A 83 -6.14 -9.98 12.47
C GLY A 83 -5.73 -11.36 11.93
N LYS A 84 -6.42 -11.89 10.92
CA LYS A 84 -6.16 -13.21 10.32
C LYS A 84 -6.23 -13.14 8.81
N GLY A 85 -5.18 -13.68 8.15
CA GLY A 85 -5.04 -13.50 6.71
C GLY A 85 -4.55 -12.11 6.35
N GLY A 86 -4.56 -11.79 5.07
CA GLY A 86 -4.14 -10.49 4.58
C GLY A 86 -3.37 -10.55 3.27
N SER A 87 -2.31 -9.78 3.16
CA SER A 87 -1.55 -9.66 1.92
C SER A 87 -0.04 -9.69 2.14
N ILE A 88 0.66 -10.29 1.19
CA ILE A 88 2.11 -10.17 1.02
C ILE A 88 2.36 -9.28 -0.19
N VAL A 89 3.09 -8.19 -0.03
CA VAL A 89 3.51 -7.31 -1.12
C VAL A 89 5.01 -7.43 -1.31
N SER A 90 5.43 -8.10 -2.37
CA SER A 90 6.84 -8.21 -2.73
C SER A 90 7.34 -6.91 -3.35
N VAL A 91 8.46 -6.40 -2.84
CA VAL A 91 9.11 -5.17 -3.28
C VAL A 91 10.47 -5.53 -3.89
N PRO A 92 10.79 -5.05 -5.10
CA PRO A 92 12.13 -5.26 -5.67
C PRO A 92 13.22 -4.65 -4.79
N VAL A 93 14.22 -5.44 -4.44
CA VAL A 93 15.36 -5.01 -3.61
C VAL A 93 16.24 -3.99 -4.35
N GLY A 94 16.27 -4.08 -5.69
CA GLY A 94 16.94 -3.13 -6.56
C GLY A 94 16.16 -1.83 -6.81
N ALA A 95 15.04 -1.61 -6.15
CA ALA A 95 14.29 -0.38 -6.31
C ALA A 95 15.15 0.84 -5.92
N ASN A 96 15.00 1.92 -6.69
CA ASN A 96 15.70 3.17 -6.43
C ASN A 96 15.11 3.86 -5.20
N ALA A 97 15.93 4.20 -4.22
CA ALA A 97 15.52 5.01 -3.10
C ALA A 97 15.00 6.37 -3.57
N GLU A 98 13.88 6.82 -2.99
CA GLU A 98 13.22 8.07 -3.44
C GLU A 98 14.08 9.30 -3.17
N ILE A 99 14.83 9.29 -2.07
CA ILE A 99 15.76 10.36 -1.68
C ILE A 99 17.17 9.76 -1.71
N PRO A 100 18.00 10.13 -2.69
CA PRO A 100 19.36 9.64 -2.73
C PRO A 100 20.10 10.07 -1.46
N LYS A 101 20.68 9.12 -0.75
CA LYS A 101 21.55 9.42 0.37
C LYS A 101 22.77 10.16 -0.16
N ASN A 102 23.02 11.38 0.33
CA ASN A 102 24.11 12.26 -0.17
C ASN A 102 24.05 12.60 -1.67
N GLY A 103 22.85 12.61 -2.25
CA GLY A 103 22.65 12.88 -3.68
C GLY A 103 23.03 11.75 -4.62
N THR A 104 23.39 10.57 -4.09
CA THR A 104 23.72 9.39 -4.89
C THR A 104 22.52 8.46 -4.96
N ILE A 105 22.14 8.10 -6.16
CA ILE A 105 21.13 7.08 -6.42
C ILE A 105 21.66 5.73 -5.94
N HIS A 106 20.85 4.97 -5.19
CA HIS A 106 21.21 3.66 -4.68
C HIS A 106 20.00 2.73 -4.62
N ARG A 107 20.25 1.44 -4.59
CA ARG A 107 19.23 0.41 -4.41
C ARG A 107 18.76 0.42 -2.94
N ILE A 108 17.46 0.21 -2.70
CA ILE A 108 16.96 0.14 -1.32
C ILE A 108 17.65 -0.97 -0.51
N GLY A 109 17.98 -2.10 -1.14
CA GLY A 109 18.73 -3.17 -0.46
C GLY A 109 20.13 -2.76 0.05
N ASP A 110 20.77 -1.80 -0.62
CA ASP A 110 22.10 -1.32 -0.22
C ASP A 110 22.04 -0.48 1.06
N SER A 111 20.88 0.09 1.40
CA SER A 111 20.65 0.80 2.66
C SER A 111 20.79 -0.11 3.87
N TYR A 112 20.41 -1.39 3.73
CA TYR A 112 20.63 -2.40 4.77
C TYR A 112 22.12 -2.61 5.06
N THR A 113 22.92 -2.74 4.02
CA THR A 113 24.39 -2.93 4.16
C THR A 113 25.07 -1.72 4.81
N THR A 114 24.56 -0.51 4.55
CA THR A 114 25.18 0.75 5.03
C THR A 114 24.67 1.24 6.37
N GLY A 115 23.42 0.95 6.72
CA GLY A 115 22.74 1.48 7.92
C GLY A 115 21.78 0.50 8.59
N GLY A 116 21.85 -0.78 8.22
CA GLY A 116 21.04 -1.85 8.82
C GLY A 116 19.55 -1.74 8.52
N LEU A 117 18.78 -2.50 9.28
CA LEU A 117 17.33 -2.57 9.14
C LEU A 117 16.63 -1.21 9.27
N THR A 118 17.14 -0.32 10.11
CA THR A 118 16.57 1.02 10.32
C THR A 118 16.66 1.88 9.05
N ALA A 119 17.79 1.84 8.34
CA ALA A 119 17.95 2.58 7.09
C ALA A 119 17.11 1.99 5.97
N LEU A 120 17.08 0.67 5.85
CA LEU A 120 16.22 -0.04 4.90
C LEU A 120 14.74 0.31 5.13
N ARG A 121 14.28 0.23 6.39
CA ARG A 121 12.90 0.59 6.75
C ARG A 121 12.56 2.01 6.31
N ALA A 122 13.42 2.98 6.61
CA ALA A 122 13.16 4.37 6.26
C ALA A 122 13.04 4.58 4.74
N ASP A 123 13.90 3.93 3.96
CA ASP A 123 13.84 4.02 2.50
C ASP A 123 12.59 3.35 1.92
N VAL A 124 12.18 2.19 2.47
CA VAL A 124 10.96 1.49 2.04
C VAL A 124 9.70 2.26 2.45
N GLU A 125 9.65 2.79 3.67
CA GLU A 125 8.55 3.65 4.12
C GLU A 125 8.41 4.89 3.22
N GLY A 126 9.52 5.54 2.87
CA GLY A 126 9.53 6.67 1.94
C GLY A 126 9.12 6.29 0.52
N LEU A 127 9.59 5.15 0.01
CA LEU A 127 9.31 4.68 -1.34
C LEU A 127 7.84 4.30 -1.53
N LEU A 128 7.25 3.63 -0.53
CA LEU A 128 5.86 3.16 -0.57
C LEU A 128 4.87 4.15 0.03
N ASN A 129 5.34 5.23 0.65
CA ASN A 129 4.55 6.19 1.44
C ASN A 129 3.70 5.50 2.51
N VAL A 130 4.31 4.64 3.29
CA VAL A 130 3.67 3.90 4.39
C VAL A 130 4.48 4.05 5.69
N SER A 131 3.88 3.64 6.79
CA SER A 131 4.56 3.47 8.07
C SER A 131 4.33 2.05 8.55
N PHE A 132 5.40 1.35 8.93
CA PHE A 132 5.29 -0.03 9.41
C PHE A 132 5.18 -0.06 10.93
N ASN A 133 4.32 -0.95 11.44
CA ASN A 133 4.26 -1.25 12.87
C ASN A 133 5.53 -2.00 13.32
N LEU A 134 5.96 -2.97 12.51
CA LEU A 134 7.16 -3.78 12.75
C LEU A 134 8.07 -3.77 11.51
N ALA A 135 9.37 -3.86 11.72
CA ALA A 135 10.34 -4.22 10.69
C ALA A 135 11.30 -5.25 11.27
N ASP A 136 11.58 -6.29 10.50
CA ASP A 136 12.44 -7.38 10.92
C ASP A 136 13.23 -7.94 9.74
N ASP A 137 14.37 -8.55 10.03
CA ASP A 137 15.18 -9.25 9.06
C ASP A 137 15.42 -10.70 9.50
N LEU A 138 15.22 -11.61 8.56
CA LEU A 138 15.36 -13.05 8.79
C LEU A 138 16.33 -13.64 7.78
N THR A 139 17.18 -14.54 8.26
CA THR A 139 17.93 -15.44 7.40
C THR A 139 17.00 -16.52 6.81
N GLY A 140 17.45 -17.21 5.77
CA GLY A 140 16.69 -18.35 5.23
C GLY A 140 16.37 -19.41 6.28
N ALA A 141 17.28 -19.66 7.24
CA ALA A 141 17.05 -20.63 8.31
C ALA A 141 15.97 -20.17 9.32
N GLU A 142 15.99 -18.90 9.70
CA GLU A 142 15.00 -18.32 10.60
C GLU A 142 13.61 -18.26 9.93
N LEU A 143 13.55 -17.82 8.67
CA LEU A 143 12.30 -17.85 7.91
C LEU A 143 11.76 -19.29 7.78
N ALA A 144 12.62 -20.26 7.52
CA ALA A 144 12.22 -21.67 7.44
C ALA A 144 11.61 -22.19 8.75
N ALA A 145 12.15 -21.74 9.91
CA ALA A 145 11.58 -22.10 11.21
C ALA A 145 10.17 -21.54 11.38
N VAL A 146 9.95 -20.28 10.96
CA VAL A 146 8.64 -19.61 11.05
C VAL A 146 7.61 -20.27 10.13
N ILE A 147 7.96 -20.53 8.86
CA ILE A 147 7.03 -21.13 7.89
C ILE A 147 7.01 -22.67 7.95
N GLY A 148 7.70 -23.29 8.91
CA GLY A 148 7.82 -24.75 9.00
C GLY A 148 6.49 -25.51 9.01
N ALA A 149 5.46 -24.91 9.59
CA ALA A 149 4.12 -25.48 9.66
C ALA A 149 3.43 -25.67 8.29
N ILE A 150 3.89 -25.01 7.22
CA ILE A 150 3.26 -25.15 5.89
C ILE A 150 3.52 -26.54 5.27
N GLY A 151 4.55 -27.24 5.70
CA GLY A 151 4.94 -28.56 5.16
C GLY A 151 5.46 -28.49 3.73
N GLU A 152 5.64 -29.67 3.11
CA GLU A 152 6.03 -29.75 1.70
C GLU A 152 4.94 -29.20 0.78
N ARG A 153 5.36 -28.50 -0.29
CA ARG A 153 4.47 -27.87 -1.29
C ARG A 153 4.91 -28.19 -2.71
N ASP A 154 3.95 -28.26 -3.60
CA ASP A 154 4.23 -28.28 -5.02
C ASP A 154 4.45 -26.85 -5.51
N ILE A 155 5.50 -26.63 -6.30
CA ILE A 155 5.83 -25.32 -6.89
C ILE A 155 6.20 -25.50 -8.36
N ASN A 156 5.94 -24.47 -9.16
CA ASN A 156 6.36 -24.43 -10.56
C ASN A 156 7.21 -23.17 -10.80
N LEU A 157 8.52 -23.30 -10.71
CA LEU A 157 9.44 -22.18 -10.84
C LEU A 157 9.66 -21.80 -12.32
N PRO A 158 9.43 -20.55 -12.73
CA PRO A 158 9.67 -20.08 -14.09
C PRO A 158 11.13 -20.21 -14.53
N ALA A 159 12.08 -20.07 -13.60
CA ALA A 159 13.52 -20.13 -13.84
C ALA A 159 14.22 -20.86 -12.68
N PRO A 160 15.47 -21.35 -12.86
CA PRO A 160 16.22 -21.89 -11.73
C PRO A 160 16.49 -20.79 -10.70
N VAL A 161 16.49 -21.18 -9.41
CA VAL A 161 16.93 -20.31 -8.31
C VAL A 161 18.42 -20.48 -8.16
N LEU A 162 19.15 -19.38 -8.29
CA LEU A 162 20.60 -19.34 -8.24
C LEU A 162 21.05 -18.45 -7.07
N ASP A 163 22.15 -18.81 -6.45
CA ASP A 163 22.81 -18.05 -5.40
C ASP A 163 24.30 -17.90 -5.70
N THR A 164 24.94 -16.98 -4.99
CA THR A 164 26.40 -16.89 -4.97
C THR A 164 26.89 -17.30 -3.60
N ALA A 165 27.65 -18.38 -3.56
CA ALA A 165 28.27 -18.88 -2.33
C ALA A 165 29.34 -17.91 -1.81
N ALA A 166 29.79 -18.12 -0.57
CA ALA A 166 30.79 -17.26 0.07
C ALA A 166 32.16 -17.22 -0.65
N ASP A 167 32.44 -18.19 -1.51
CA ASP A 167 33.62 -18.24 -2.37
C ASP A 167 33.41 -17.68 -3.78
N ASP A 168 32.34 -16.90 -3.96
CA ASP A 168 31.89 -16.30 -5.24
C ASP A 168 31.49 -17.31 -6.32
N THR A 169 31.32 -18.60 -5.98
CA THR A 169 30.81 -19.58 -6.94
C THR A 169 29.30 -19.50 -7.09
N ALA A 170 28.81 -19.65 -8.32
CA ALA A 170 27.38 -19.75 -8.57
C ALA A 170 26.86 -21.14 -8.15
N VAL A 171 25.81 -21.16 -7.35
CA VAL A 171 25.17 -22.39 -6.84
C VAL A 171 23.70 -22.39 -7.24
N GLN A 172 23.24 -23.53 -7.77
CA GLN A 172 21.81 -23.71 -8.02
C GLN A 172 21.14 -24.27 -6.75
N ILE A 173 20.19 -23.50 -6.22
CA ILE A 173 19.39 -23.88 -5.05
C ILE A 173 18.21 -24.76 -5.46
N LEU A 174 17.46 -24.36 -6.50
CA LEU A 174 16.35 -25.10 -7.07
C LEU A 174 16.38 -25.08 -8.60
N PRO A 175 16.03 -26.18 -9.28
CA PRO A 175 15.84 -26.16 -10.73
C PRO A 175 14.53 -25.42 -11.11
N ALA A 176 14.40 -25.04 -12.38
CA ALA A 176 13.14 -24.58 -12.94
C ALA A 176 12.14 -25.73 -13.10
N GLY A 177 10.86 -25.37 -13.22
CA GLY A 177 9.77 -26.31 -13.47
C GLY A 177 9.06 -26.80 -12.21
N GLN A 178 8.25 -27.85 -12.40
CA GLN A 178 7.43 -28.42 -11.33
C GLN A 178 8.28 -29.32 -10.40
N GLN A 179 8.14 -29.08 -9.11
CA GLN A 179 8.83 -29.87 -8.09
C GLN A 179 8.16 -29.74 -6.72
N LYS A 180 8.49 -30.67 -5.82
CA LYS A 180 8.12 -30.54 -4.40
C LYS A 180 9.25 -29.85 -3.64
N VAL A 181 8.88 -28.92 -2.79
CA VAL A 181 9.82 -28.14 -1.98
C VAL A 181 9.43 -28.15 -0.52
N THR A 182 10.42 -28.20 0.34
CA THR A 182 10.27 -28.09 1.79
C THR A 182 10.25 -26.60 2.20
N PRO A 183 9.75 -26.26 3.40
CA PRO A 183 9.83 -24.89 3.92
C PRO A 183 11.25 -24.31 3.93
N LEU A 184 12.25 -25.14 4.23
CA LEU A 184 13.66 -24.73 4.18
C LEU A 184 14.12 -24.38 2.77
N GLN A 185 13.71 -25.15 1.77
CA GLN A 185 14.04 -24.85 0.36
C GLN A 185 13.36 -23.57 -0.12
N ILE A 186 12.10 -23.34 0.28
CA ILE A 186 11.39 -22.08 -0.02
C ILE A 186 12.13 -20.90 0.60
N ALA A 187 12.43 -20.98 1.89
CA ALA A 187 13.09 -19.90 2.63
C ALA A 187 14.51 -19.62 2.08
N ASN A 188 15.31 -20.65 1.83
CA ASN A 188 16.63 -20.49 1.23
C ASN A 188 16.53 -19.89 -0.19
N SER A 189 15.50 -20.23 -0.95
CA SER A 189 15.28 -19.63 -2.28
C SER A 189 14.92 -18.14 -2.21
N LEU A 190 14.16 -17.73 -1.20
CA LEU A 190 13.89 -16.30 -0.92
C LEU A 190 15.15 -15.56 -0.43
N ALA A 191 16.03 -16.26 0.30
CA ALA A 191 17.30 -15.74 0.78
C ALA A 191 18.42 -15.76 -0.28
N SER A 192 18.17 -16.27 -1.49
CA SER A 192 19.20 -16.45 -2.52
C SER A 192 19.27 -15.26 -3.47
N SER A 193 20.49 -14.82 -3.81
CA SER A 193 20.73 -13.82 -4.84
C SER A 193 22.05 -14.11 -5.55
N GLN A 194 22.03 -14.22 -6.88
CA GLN A 194 23.25 -14.42 -7.66
C GLN A 194 23.86 -13.08 -8.03
N ALA A 195 25.13 -12.87 -7.68
CA ALA A 195 25.86 -11.68 -8.03
C ALA A 195 25.96 -11.52 -9.57
N GLY A 196 25.80 -10.28 -10.05
CA GLY A 196 25.89 -9.95 -11.47
C GLY A 196 24.69 -10.38 -12.32
N VAL A 197 23.67 -10.97 -11.71
CA VAL A 197 22.39 -11.32 -12.38
C VAL A 197 21.33 -10.29 -12.02
N ALA A 198 20.67 -9.75 -13.05
CA ALA A 198 19.64 -8.75 -12.87
C ALA A 198 18.46 -9.29 -12.03
N GLU A 199 18.00 -8.50 -11.07
CA GLU A 199 16.92 -8.89 -10.17
C GLU A 199 15.62 -9.21 -10.93
N SER A 200 15.36 -8.53 -12.05
CA SER A 200 14.19 -8.79 -12.90
C SER A 200 14.07 -10.26 -13.33
N THR A 201 15.19 -11.00 -13.41
CA THR A 201 15.16 -12.42 -13.78
C THR A 201 14.67 -13.33 -12.65
N ARG A 202 14.81 -12.90 -11.40
CA ARG A 202 14.40 -13.68 -10.21
C ARG A 202 13.04 -13.27 -9.65
N LEU A 203 12.55 -12.07 -9.94
CA LEU A 203 11.25 -11.58 -9.43
C LEU A 203 10.09 -12.54 -9.70
N PRO A 204 9.97 -13.21 -10.87
CA PRO A 204 8.93 -14.21 -11.08
C PRO A 204 9.02 -15.40 -10.11
N ASN A 205 10.26 -15.86 -9.79
CA ASN A 205 10.47 -16.91 -8.80
C ASN A 205 10.09 -16.43 -7.40
N VAL A 206 10.47 -15.21 -7.02
CA VAL A 206 10.12 -14.62 -5.71
C VAL A 206 8.60 -14.56 -5.54
N LYS A 207 7.88 -14.13 -6.57
CA LYS A 207 6.42 -14.12 -6.57
C LYS A 207 5.84 -15.51 -6.37
N GLU A 208 6.37 -16.51 -7.08
CA GLU A 208 5.89 -17.90 -6.98
C GLU A 208 6.17 -18.51 -5.61
N LEU A 209 7.34 -18.21 -5.01
CA LEU A 209 7.69 -18.64 -3.66
C LEU A 209 6.72 -18.04 -2.62
N TRP A 210 6.45 -16.75 -2.68
CA TRP A 210 5.46 -16.11 -1.81
C TRP A 210 4.05 -16.66 -2.05
N SER A 211 3.69 -16.92 -3.30
CA SER A 211 2.39 -17.53 -3.65
C SER A 211 2.26 -18.94 -3.08
N THR A 212 3.34 -19.70 -3.07
CA THR A 212 3.39 -21.05 -2.48
C THR A 212 3.20 -21.00 -0.95
N ILE A 213 3.81 -20.03 -0.26
CA ILE A 213 3.57 -19.79 1.16
C ILE A 213 2.11 -19.39 1.39
N ALA A 214 1.59 -18.45 0.60
CA ALA A 214 0.21 -17.98 0.70
C ALA A 214 -0.82 -19.10 0.47
N ALA A 215 -0.56 -20.00 -0.48
CA ALA A 215 -1.43 -21.14 -0.76
C ALA A 215 -1.49 -22.16 0.39
N ALA A 216 -0.56 -22.10 1.34
CA ALA A 216 -0.57 -22.92 2.54
C ALA A 216 -1.55 -22.40 3.62
N SER A 217 -2.07 -21.20 3.45
CA SER A 217 -3.02 -20.63 4.38
C SER A 217 -4.26 -21.52 4.54
N THR A 218 -4.74 -21.67 5.76
CA THR A 218 -5.92 -22.47 6.05
C THR A 218 -7.16 -21.76 5.52
N THR A 219 -7.53 -22.06 4.28
CA THR A 219 -8.79 -21.61 3.72
C THR A 219 -9.94 -22.49 4.24
N THR A 220 -10.62 -22.08 5.27
CA THR A 220 -12.05 -22.37 5.31
C THR A 220 -12.67 -21.47 4.23
N PRO A 221 -13.36 -22.03 3.21
CA PRO A 221 -14.02 -21.18 2.23
C PRO A 221 -15.03 -20.32 2.97
N ALA A 222 -14.72 -19.06 3.19
CA ALA A 222 -15.76 -18.09 3.52
C ALA A 222 -16.68 -18.09 2.30
N GLN A 223 -17.92 -18.51 2.48
CA GLN A 223 -18.95 -18.49 1.44
C GLN A 223 -18.94 -17.10 0.80
N ALA A 224 -18.51 -17.05 -0.45
CA ALA A 224 -18.72 -15.88 -1.28
C ALA A 224 -20.24 -15.66 -1.34
N GLY A 225 -20.73 -14.65 -0.63
CA GLY A 225 -22.14 -14.29 -0.68
C GLY A 225 -22.81 -13.93 0.66
N SER A 226 -22.12 -14.05 1.78
CA SER A 226 -22.65 -13.51 3.02
C SER A 226 -22.08 -12.10 3.25
N SER A 227 -22.84 -11.09 2.86
CA SER A 227 -22.72 -9.74 3.42
C SER A 227 -23.20 -9.78 4.88
N THR A 228 -22.46 -10.47 5.72
CA THR A 228 -22.59 -10.24 7.16
C THR A 228 -22.09 -8.82 7.36
N THR A 229 -23.02 -7.94 7.74
CA THR A 229 -22.68 -6.69 8.42
C THR A 229 -21.82 -7.08 9.61
N VAL A 230 -20.50 -7.02 9.42
CA VAL A 230 -19.56 -7.27 10.51
C VAL A 230 -19.72 -6.07 11.42
N ASP A 231 -20.20 -6.33 12.63
CA ASP A 231 -20.39 -5.32 13.63
C ASP A 231 -19.07 -4.59 13.85
N SER A 232 -19.06 -3.29 13.57
CA SER A 232 -17.88 -2.43 13.65
C SER A 232 -17.24 -2.40 15.05
N SER A 233 -17.96 -2.86 16.07
CA SER A 233 -17.42 -3.03 17.42
C SER A 233 -16.41 -4.17 17.53
N SER A 234 -16.42 -5.14 16.61
CA SER A 234 -15.50 -6.29 16.63
C SER A 234 -14.07 -5.98 16.16
N TYR A 235 -13.85 -4.84 15.48
CA TYR A 235 -12.50 -4.41 15.06
C TYR A 235 -11.73 -3.59 16.10
N ALA A 236 -12.35 -3.31 17.25
CA ALA A 236 -11.81 -2.33 18.20
C ALA A 236 -10.61 -2.81 19.03
N ASN A 237 -10.29 -4.12 19.04
CA ASN A 237 -9.27 -4.70 19.91
C ASN A 237 -8.54 -5.87 19.23
N ILE A 238 -8.00 -5.68 18.03
CA ILE A 238 -7.08 -6.67 17.48
C ILE A 238 -5.75 -6.50 18.21
N GLU A 239 -5.32 -7.54 18.90
CA GLU A 239 -3.98 -7.59 19.47
C GLU A 239 -2.99 -7.68 18.31
N GLU A 240 -2.25 -6.62 18.12
CA GLU A 240 -1.24 -6.51 17.07
C GLU A 240 -0.07 -7.44 17.41
N PRO A 241 0.40 -8.29 16.45
CA PRO A 241 1.57 -9.09 16.70
C PRO A 241 2.81 -8.23 17.00
N THR A 242 3.62 -8.67 17.95
CA THR A 242 4.80 -7.92 18.43
C THR A 242 6.11 -8.37 17.76
N ASP A 243 6.05 -9.47 17.01
CA ASP A 243 7.21 -10.02 16.29
C ASP A 243 6.80 -10.58 14.91
N MET A 244 7.77 -10.87 14.07
CA MET A 244 7.55 -11.36 12.71
C MET A 244 6.92 -12.76 12.68
N MET A 245 7.24 -13.60 13.66
CA MET A 245 6.61 -14.92 13.78
C MET A 245 5.10 -14.78 13.94
N GLY A 246 4.67 -13.94 14.88
CA GLY A 246 3.26 -13.66 15.11
C GLY A 246 2.55 -13.07 13.88
N TYR A 247 3.21 -12.18 13.12
CA TYR A 247 2.68 -11.66 11.87
C TYR A 247 2.46 -12.77 10.83
N LEU A 248 3.45 -13.64 10.60
CA LEU A 248 3.36 -14.73 9.64
C LEU A 248 2.36 -15.81 10.08
N GLU A 249 2.30 -16.13 11.37
CA GLU A 249 1.29 -17.04 11.92
C GLU A 249 -0.13 -16.50 11.74
N ALA A 250 -0.35 -15.23 12.07
CA ALA A 250 -1.64 -14.56 11.89
C ALA A 250 -2.04 -14.51 10.40
N LEU A 251 -1.09 -14.18 9.53
CA LEU A 251 -1.28 -14.16 8.08
C LEU A 251 -1.76 -15.54 7.57
N LEU A 252 -1.11 -16.62 7.98
CA LEU A 252 -1.42 -17.98 7.51
C LEU A 252 -2.72 -18.55 8.11
N GLN A 253 -3.31 -17.91 9.12
CA GLN A 253 -4.61 -18.30 9.69
C GLN A 253 -5.82 -17.85 8.85
N GLY A 254 -5.65 -17.08 7.79
CA GLY A 254 -6.71 -16.63 6.91
C GLY A 254 -6.30 -16.64 5.45
N ARG A 255 -7.15 -16.07 4.59
CA ARG A 255 -6.86 -15.96 3.16
C ARG A 255 -5.67 -15.00 2.95
N VAL A 256 -4.70 -15.41 2.14
CA VAL A 256 -3.54 -14.59 1.80
C VAL A 256 -3.55 -14.23 0.31
N GLN A 257 -3.33 -12.97 0.00
CA GLN A 257 -3.12 -12.47 -1.36
C GLN A 257 -1.64 -12.11 -1.55
N VAL A 258 -1.11 -12.33 -2.75
CA VAL A 258 0.27 -11.98 -3.08
C VAL A 258 0.29 -10.94 -4.18
N TRP A 259 0.97 -9.85 -3.90
CA TRP A 259 1.20 -8.74 -4.82
C TRP A 259 2.69 -8.60 -5.09
N GLN A 260 3.04 -8.15 -6.26
CA GLN A 260 4.42 -7.81 -6.61
C GLN A 260 4.41 -6.44 -7.27
N ILE A 261 5.15 -5.50 -6.69
CA ILE A 261 5.27 -4.15 -7.26
C ILE A 261 6.20 -4.20 -8.47
N SER A 262 5.76 -3.62 -9.57
CA SER A 262 6.52 -3.56 -10.81
C SER A 262 7.59 -2.48 -10.75
N GLY A 263 8.74 -2.76 -11.34
CA GLY A 263 9.83 -1.81 -11.52
C GLY A 263 10.34 -1.80 -12.95
N THR A 264 10.67 -0.61 -13.45
CA THR A 264 11.32 -0.44 -14.75
C THR A 264 12.79 -0.22 -14.55
N LEU A 265 13.64 -0.99 -15.25
CA LEU A 265 15.10 -0.84 -15.18
C LEU A 265 15.50 0.60 -15.56
N LEU A 266 16.30 1.23 -14.71
CA LEU A 266 16.78 2.59 -14.90
C LEU A 266 18.02 2.58 -15.81
N THR A 267 17.81 2.84 -17.10
CA THR A 267 18.86 2.84 -18.13
C THR A 267 19.41 4.22 -18.46
N ASP A 268 18.87 5.28 -17.86
CA ASP A 268 19.33 6.66 -18.07
C ASP A 268 20.71 6.84 -17.43
N ALA A 269 21.74 7.04 -18.28
CA ALA A 269 23.14 7.21 -17.86
C ALA A 269 23.35 8.46 -16.96
N ALA A 270 22.49 9.48 -17.06
CA ALA A 270 22.59 10.65 -16.19
C ALA A 270 22.11 10.33 -14.76
N ARG A 271 21.16 9.40 -14.61
CA ARG A 271 20.59 8.98 -13.34
C ARG A 271 21.24 7.71 -12.79
N ASN A 272 21.79 6.86 -13.64
CA ASN A 272 22.46 5.61 -13.30
C ASN A 272 23.81 5.49 -14.05
N PRO A 273 24.80 6.34 -13.74
CA PRO A 273 26.07 6.38 -14.46
C PRO A 273 26.89 5.09 -14.28
N GLY A 274 26.67 4.35 -13.22
CA GLY A 274 27.30 3.06 -12.96
C GLY A 274 26.62 1.88 -13.64
N ASN A 275 25.50 2.09 -14.34
CA ASN A 275 24.67 1.04 -14.92
C ASN A 275 24.35 -0.07 -13.89
N ALA A 276 24.07 0.31 -12.64
CA ALA A 276 23.68 -0.60 -11.60
C ALA A 276 22.32 -1.24 -11.91
N ASP A 277 22.07 -2.40 -11.37
CA ASP A 277 20.76 -3.08 -11.45
C ASP A 277 19.75 -2.36 -10.55
N LEU A 278 19.20 -1.27 -11.08
CA LEU A 278 18.40 -0.28 -10.38
C LEU A 278 17.05 -0.09 -11.07
N TYR A 279 15.97 -0.12 -10.29
CA TYR A 279 14.61 -0.07 -10.82
C TYR A 279 13.86 1.16 -10.31
N GLU A 280 13.22 1.87 -11.20
CA GLU A 280 12.23 2.88 -10.85
C GLU A 280 10.87 2.19 -10.69
N LEU A 281 10.32 2.20 -9.48
CA LEU A 281 9.00 1.62 -9.23
C LEU A 281 7.92 2.49 -9.87
N ASP A 282 6.86 1.86 -10.34
CA ASP A 282 5.63 2.58 -10.62
C ASP A 282 5.02 3.05 -9.31
N GLY A 283 5.33 4.30 -8.93
CA GLY A 283 4.85 4.88 -7.68
C GLY A 283 3.33 4.97 -7.59
N GLY A 284 2.66 4.92 -8.72
CA GLY A 284 1.22 4.84 -8.77
C GLY A 284 0.71 3.45 -8.41
N GLU A 285 1.27 2.41 -8.99
CA GLU A 285 0.97 1.03 -8.63
C GLU A 285 1.26 0.79 -7.15
N ALA A 286 2.42 1.24 -6.66
CA ALA A 286 2.81 1.08 -5.25
C ALA A 286 1.77 1.69 -4.29
N ILE A 287 1.36 2.94 -4.52
CA ILE A 287 0.34 3.58 -3.68
C ILE A 287 -1.00 2.84 -3.78
N MET A 288 -1.38 2.36 -4.95
CA MET A 288 -2.63 1.63 -5.13
C MET A 288 -2.65 0.31 -4.39
N VAL A 289 -1.58 -0.45 -4.52
CA VAL A 289 -1.43 -1.71 -3.81
C VAL A 289 -1.49 -1.44 -2.31
N MET A 290 -0.70 -0.48 -1.80
CA MET A 290 -0.69 -0.16 -0.38
C MET A 290 -2.03 0.38 0.12
N ALA A 291 -2.72 1.23 -0.64
CA ALA A 291 -4.07 1.69 -0.30
C ALA A 291 -5.12 0.57 -0.28
N SER A 292 -4.89 -0.48 -1.05
CA SER A 292 -5.79 -1.63 -1.09
C SER A 292 -5.55 -2.61 0.04
N VAL A 293 -4.28 -2.85 0.41
CA VAL A 293 -3.90 -3.90 1.36
C VAL A 293 -3.65 -3.37 2.77
N ALA A 294 -3.19 -2.12 2.90
CA ALA A 294 -2.81 -1.51 4.17
C ALA A 294 -3.23 -0.03 4.25
N PRO A 295 -4.52 0.29 4.09
CA PRO A 295 -4.99 1.68 4.03
C PRO A 295 -4.66 2.49 5.29
N SER A 296 -4.60 1.87 6.46
CA SER A 296 -4.26 2.56 7.71
C SER A 296 -2.76 2.81 7.89
N ALA A 297 -1.92 2.15 7.09
CA ALA A 297 -0.47 2.30 7.15
C ALA A 297 0.05 3.42 6.23
N ILE A 298 -0.82 4.01 5.39
CA ILE A 298 -0.39 5.07 4.49
C ILE A 298 0.13 6.26 5.30
N ALA A 299 1.41 6.56 5.13
CA ALA A 299 2.05 7.71 5.73
C ALA A 299 1.68 8.97 4.94
N LEU A 300 0.99 9.88 5.59
CA LEU A 300 0.66 11.17 5.00
C LEU A 300 1.85 12.11 5.18
N VAL A 301 2.18 12.83 4.12
CA VAL A 301 3.22 13.85 4.19
C VAL A 301 2.83 14.87 5.27
N SER A 302 3.76 15.26 6.13
CA SER A 302 3.54 16.14 7.28
C SER A 302 2.86 17.50 6.96
N ASN A 303 2.78 17.86 5.69
CA ASN A 303 2.11 19.07 5.19
C ASN A 303 0.84 18.76 4.38
N SER A 304 0.27 17.56 4.53
CA SER A 304 -0.98 17.24 3.82
C SER A 304 -2.15 18.04 4.42
N ILE A 305 -3.00 18.55 3.53
CA ILE A 305 -4.20 19.29 3.93
C ILE A 305 -5.22 18.29 4.50
N ALA A 306 -5.64 18.52 5.73
CA ALA A 306 -6.69 17.72 6.37
C ALA A 306 -8.04 18.08 5.74
N VAL A 307 -8.71 17.09 5.14
CA VAL A 307 -9.94 17.28 4.38
C VAL A 307 -11.08 16.54 5.05
N MET A 308 -12.23 17.20 5.18
CA MET A 308 -13.51 16.60 5.50
C MET A 308 -14.36 16.49 4.23
N ILE A 309 -14.99 15.34 4.02
CA ILE A 309 -15.93 15.12 2.90
C ILE A 309 -17.34 15.02 3.44
N ASP A 310 -18.22 15.87 2.91
CA ASP A 310 -19.65 15.79 3.09
C ASP A 310 -20.30 15.24 1.80
N SER A 311 -21.02 14.14 1.92
CA SER A 311 -21.79 13.57 0.82
C SER A 311 -23.28 13.76 1.05
N PRO A 312 -24.01 14.50 0.20
CA PRO A 312 -25.47 14.53 0.22
C PRO A 312 -26.08 13.27 -0.44
N TYR A 313 -25.25 12.32 -0.85
CA TYR A 313 -25.69 11.10 -1.52
C TYR A 313 -25.46 9.89 -0.60
N ASP A 314 -26.45 9.02 -0.52
CA ASP A 314 -26.30 7.67 0.06
C ASP A 314 -25.70 6.72 -0.99
N ASP A 315 -24.46 7.03 -1.40
CA ASP A 315 -23.71 6.28 -2.41
C ASP A 315 -22.28 6.03 -1.92
N PRO A 316 -22.03 4.90 -1.28
CA PRO A 316 -20.69 4.55 -0.76
C PRO A 316 -19.61 4.46 -1.84
N GLN A 317 -19.98 4.14 -3.09
CA GLN A 317 -19.02 4.06 -4.19
C GLN A 317 -18.56 5.46 -4.63
N LEU A 318 -19.49 6.42 -4.68
CA LEU A 318 -19.17 7.81 -4.97
C LEU A 318 -18.22 8.38 -3.93
N VAL A 319 -18.53 8.19 -2.66
CA VAL A 319 -17.70 8.63 -1.53
C VAL A 319 -16.31 8.00 -1.60
N ARG A 320 -16.25 6.70 -1.85
CA ARG A 320 -15.00 5.99 -2.01
C ARG A 320 -14.12 6.56 -3.13
N GLN A 321 -14.72 6.85 -4.29
CA GLN A 321 -13.99 7.47 -5.41
C GLN A 321 -13.43 8.84 -5.01
N ALA A 322 -14.18 9.62 -4.24
CA ALA A 322 -13.70 10.91 -3.74
C ALA A 322 -12.50 10.74 -2.78
N VAL A 323 -12.61 9.82 -1.81
CA VAL A 323 -11.52 9.54 -0.84
C VAL A 323 -10.25 9.10 -1.57
N LEU A 324 -10.36 8.13 -2.49
CA LEU A 324 -9.20 7.64 -3.24
C LEU A 324 -8.52 8.74 -4.05
N ARG A 325 -9.29 9.60 -4.72
CA ARG A 325 -8.77 10.67 -5.56
C ARG A 325 -8.09 11.76 -4.74
N LEU A 326 -8.66 12.11 -3.59
CA LEU A 326 -8.10 13.10 -2.69
C LEU A 326 -6.84 12.58 -1.99
N ALA A 327 -6.90 11.38 -1.44
CA ALA A 327 -5.71 10.74 -0.85
C ALA A 327 -4.54 10.66 -1.84
N TYR A 328 -4.86 10.43 -3.09
CA TYR A 328 -3.95 10.37 -4.18
C TYR A 328 -3.25 11.68 -4.55
N VAL A 329 -3.92 12.83 -4.46
CA VAL A 329 -3.26 14.13 -4.59
C VAL A 329 -2.56 14.56 -3.29
N GLY A 330 -2.50 13.68 -2.29
CA GLY A 330 -1.82 13.91 -1.01
C GLY A 330 -2.67 14.65 0.01
N ALA A 331 -4.00 14.68 -0.15
CA ALA A 331 -4.90 15.17 0.87
C ALA A 331 -5.07 14.14 2.00
N ASN A 332 -5.11 14.60 3.23
CA ASN A 332 -5.44 13.79 4.39
C ASN A 332 -6.96 13.82 4.62
N VAL A 333 -7.67 12.78 4.19
CA VAL A 333 -9.12 12.69 4.44
C VAL A 333 -9.34 12.22 5.87
N VAL A 334 -9.65 13.16 6.75
CA VAL A 334 -9.79 12.91 8.21
C VAL A 334 -11.22 12.55 8.62
N VAL A 335 -12.23 13.06 7.90
CA VAL A 335 -13.64 12.81 8.18
C VAL A 335 -14.39 12.62 6.87
N VAL A 336 -15.28 11.63 6.85
CA VAL A 336 -16.26 11.40 5.78
C VAL A 336 -17.62 11.25 6.44
N ARG A 337 -18.61 11.98 5.97
CA ARG A 337 -19.98 11.86 6.49
C ARG A 337 -21.02 11.96 5.39
N THR A 338 -22.12 11.26 5.59
CA THR A 338 -23.35 11.46 4.80
C THR A 338 -24.16 12.55 5.49
N VAL A 339 -24.54 13.57 4.76
CA VAL A 339 -25.30 14.72 5.29
C VAL A 339 -26.72 14.73 4.70
N ASP A 340 -27.71 15.02 5.53
CA ASP A 340 -29.09 15.22 5.10
C ASP A 340 -29.24 16.66 4.56
N ALA A 341 -28.69 16.87 3.35
CA ALA A 341 -28.73 18.15 2.67
C ALA A 341 -29.14 17.94 1.21
N PRO A 342 -29.81 18.91 0.58
CA PRO A 342 -30.13 18.80 -0.83
C PRO A 342 -28.85 18.71 -1.67
N PRO A 343 -28.81 17.85 -2.70
CA PRO A 343 -27.69 17.74 -3.60
C PRO A 343 -27.34 19.09 -4.24
N VAL A 344 -26.05 19.38 -4.32
CA VAL A 344 -25.53 20.58 -5.01
C VAL A 344 -25.04 20.17 -6.40
N LYS A 345 -25.12 21.10 -7.35
CA LYS A 345 -24.67 20.83 -8.72
C LYS A 345 -23.15 20.68 -8.78
N GLU A 346 -22.46 21.71 -8.33
CA GLU A 346 -21.00 21.80 -8.35
C GLU A 346 -20.42 21.24 -7.05
N THR A 347 -19.34 20.48 -7.12
CA THR A 347 -18.57 20.12 -5.93
C THR A 347 -17.99 21.40 -5.33
N GLN A 348 -18.20 21.60 -4.03
CA GLN A 348 -17.81 22.83 -3.33
C GLN A 348 -16.66 22.55 -2.36
N VAL A 349 -15.68 23.43 -2.33
CA VAL A 349 -14.55 23.40 -1.39
C VAL A 349 -14.59 24.64 -0.53
N PHE A 350 -14.69 24.45 0.78
CA PHE A 350 -14.66 25.51 1.78
C PHE A 350 -13.34 25.43 2.55
N TYR A 351 -12.64 26.55 2.68
CA TYR A 351 -11.40 26.65 3.45
C TYR A 351 -11.35 27.98 4.19
N SER A 352 -10.68 28.00 5.35
CA SER A 352 -10.55 29.20 6.18
C SER A 352 -9.22 29.93 5.98
N ASP A 353 -8.20 29.25 5.44
CA ASP A 353 -6.86 29.79 5.23
C ASP A 353 -6.55 29.90 3.73
N ASP A 354 -6.32 31.13 3.27
CA ASP A 354 -5.94 31.38 1.87
C ASP A 354 -4.58 30.76 1.48
N ALA A 355 -3.73 30.43 2.45
CA ALA A 355 -2.44 29.79 2.18
C ALA A 355 -2.60 28.41 1.49
N ILE A 356 -3.68 27.68 1.80
CA ILE A 356 -3.93 26.35 1.22
C ILE A 356 -4.67 26.41 -0.14
N ARG A 357 -5.10 27.59 -0.57
CA ARG A 357 -5.90 27.76 -1.78
C ARG A 357 -5.29 27.11 -3.02
N ASN A 358 -4.00 27.30 -3.23
CA ASN A 358 -3.32 26.77 -4.41
C ASN A 358 -3.27 25.22 -4.39
N ASP A 359 -3.14 24.63 -3.20
CA ASP A 359 -3.07 23.19 -3.03
C ASP A 359 -4.46 22.57 -3.27
N VAL A 360 -5.52 23.12 -2.65
CA VAL A 360 -6.88 22.61 -2.87
C VAL A 360 -7.36 22.83 -4.32
N GLN A 361 -6.92 23.89 -5.00
CA GLN A 361 -7.19 24.06 -6.43
C GLN A 361 -6.58 22.96 -7.31
N GLY A 362 -5.50 22.34 -6.86
CA GLY A 362 -4.89 21.19 -7.52
C GLY A 362 -5.80 19.96 -7.58
N TYR A 363 -6.79 19.87 -6.69
CA TYR A 363 -7.73 18.75 -6.64
C TYR A 363 -8.67 18.66 -7.85
N THR A 364 -8.90 19.78 -8.56
CA THR A 364 -9.73 19.81 -9.77
C THR A 364 -9.29 18.82 -10.84
N THR A 365 -8.01 18.50 -10.89
CA THR A 365 -7.47 17.54 -11.87
C THR A 365 -8.11 16.15 -11.75
N LEU A 366 -8.54 15.76 -10.55
CA LEU A 366 -9.09 14.45 -10.26
C LEU A 366 -10.54 14.44 -9.76
N MET A 367 -11.00 15.59 -9.32
CA MET A 367 -12.37 15.75 -8.82
C MET A 367 -13.30 16.42 -9.85
N GLY A 368 -12.77 16.83 -11.00
CA GLY A 368 -13.51 17.63 -11.97
C GLY A 368 -13.61 19.09 -11.56
N GLU A 369 -14.56 19.81 -12.15
CA GLU A 369 -14.78 21.23 -11.81
C GLU A 369 -15.29 21.36 -10.37
N MET A 370 -14.69 22.31 -9.65
CA MET A 370 -15.01 22.57 -8.24
C MET A 370 -15.15 24.07 -7.99
N LYS A 371 -16.07 24.43 -7.10
CA LYS A 371 -16.24 25.79 -6.64
C LYS A 371 -15.51 26.00 -5.32
N PHE A 372 -14.62 26.99 -5.30
CA PHE A 372 -13.81 27.32 -4.12
C PHE A 372 -14.37 28.55 -3.42
N SER A 373 -14.54 28.46 -2.10
CA SER A 373 -15.07 29.54 -1.27
C SER A 373 -14.34 29.59 0.06
N THR A 374 -14.02 30.81 0.50
CA THR A 374 -13.54 31.02 1.87
C THR A 374 -14.71 30.93 2.85
N THR A 375 -14.43 30.38 4.03
CA THR A 375 -15.40 30.29 5.12
C THR A 375 -14.80 30.82 6.42
N SER A 376 -15.63 31.42 7.26
CA SER A 376 -15.27 31.76 8.64
C SER A 376 -15.51 30.57 9.60
N GLU A 377 -16.13 29.51 9.14
CA GLU A 377 -16.33 28.28 9.92
C GLU A 377 -14.99 27.57 10.05
N VAL A 378 -14.53 27.39 11.27
CA VAL A 378 -13.30 26.65 11.60
C VAL A 378 -13.72 25.34 12.26
N ILE A 379 -13.33 24.23 11.64
CA ILE A 379 -13.51 22.89 12.18
C ILE A 379 -12.14 22.41 12.65
N GLU A 380 -12.03 22.06 13.92
CA GLU A 380 -10.75 21.62 14.48
C GLU A 380 -10.21 20.37 13.79
N GLY A 381 -8.94 20.41 13.40
CA GLY A 381 -8.30 19.31 12.68
C GLY A 381 -8.70 19.20 11.20
N VAL A 382 -9.45 20.16 10.64
CA VAL A 382 -9.86 20.21 9.22
C VAL A 382 -9.38 21.50 8.60
N ASN A 383 -8.63 21.41 7.51
CA ASN A 383 -8.18 22.58 6.75
C ASN A 383 -9.15 22.93 5.61
N ALA A 384 -9.78 21.92 5.01
CA ALA A 384 -10.75 22.11 3.94
C ALA A 384 -11.94 21.15 4.08
N ARG A 385 -13.13 21.66 3.80
CA ARG A 385 -14.38 20.89 3.72
C ARG A 385 -14.81 20.78 2.27
N ILE A 386 -15.06 19.56 1.80
CA ILE A 386 -15.52 19.29 0.43
C ILE A 386 -16.95 18.75 0.49
N VAL A 387 -17.87 19.43 -0.19
CA VAL A 387 -19.24 18.94 -0.39
C VAL A 387 -19.35 18.38 -1.79
N LEU A 388 -19.63 17.09 -1.91
CA LEU A 388 -19.72 16.42 -3.21
C LEU A 388 -20.93 16.89 -4.00
N GLY A 389 -20.70 17.27 -5.26
CA GLY A 389 -21.73 17.71 -6.20
C GLY A 389 -22.05 16.70 -7.30
N GLU A 390 -23.12 16.95 -8.06
CA GLU A 390 -23.50 16.14 -9.22
C GLU A 390 -22.44 16.14 -10.32
N ASP A 391 -21.70 17.24 -10.44
CA ASP A 391 -20.63 17.35 -11.44
C ASP A 391 -19.50 16.34 -11.16
N PHE A 392 -19.18 16.05 -9.89
CA PHE A 392 -18.25 14.97 -9.55
C PHE A 392 -18.82 13.60 -9.95
N ARG A 393 -20.09 13.35 -9.66
CA ARG A 393 -20.75 12.09 -10.04
C ARG A 393 -20.75 11.90 -11.56
N THR A 394 -20.98 12.96 -12.32
CA THR A 394 -20.91 12.94 -13.78
C THR A 394 -19.47 12.76 -14.28
N PHE A 395 -18.51 13.43 -13.63
CA PHE A 395 -17.10 13.34 -13.98
C PHE A 395 -16.55 11.91 -13.85
N ILE A 396 -16.84 11.20 -12.76
CA ILE A 396 -16.38 9.81 -12.59
C ILE A 396 -17.02 8.84 -13.60
N GLY A 397 -18.20 9.15 -14.12
CA GLY A 397 -18.88 8.39 -15.19
C GLY A 397 -18.39 8.71 -16.60
N SER A 398 -17.62 9.79 -16.78
CA SER A 398 -17.14 10.25 -18.08
C SER A 398 -15.82 9.58 -18.48
N PRO A 399 -15.45 9.55 -19.79
CA PRO A 399 -14.15 9.06 -20.22
C PRO A 399 -12.96 9.76 -19.55
N GLY A 400 -13.07 11.05 -19.24
CA GLY A 400 -12.06 11.81 -18.49
C GLY A 400 -11.93 11.38 -17.04
N GLY A 401 -13.02 10.90 -16.43
CA GLY A 401 -13.03 10.34 -15.08
C GLY A 401 -12.73 8.85 -15.04
N GLN A 402 -12.93 8.15 -16.15
CA GLN A 402 -12.67 6.71 -16.29
C GLN A 402 -11.24 6.37 -16.69
N THR A 403 -10.39 7.35 -16.99
CA THR A 403 -8.96 7.12 -17.32
C THR A 403 -8.17 6.44 -16.20
N ILE A 404 -8.89 5.79 -15.34
CA ILE A 404 -8.45 5.00 -14.21
C ILE A 404 -9.15 3.64 -14.27
N SER A 405 -9.33 3.10 -15.46
CA SER A 405 -9.80 1.72 -15.66
C SER A 405 -8.59 0.79 -15.70
N THR A 406 -8.53 -0.10 -14.72
CA THR A 406 -7.65 -1.27 -14.75
C THR A 406 -8.12 -2.22 -15.83
N THR A 407 -7.30 -2.45 -16.79
CA THR A 407 -7.35 -3.70 -17.54
C THR A 407 -6.59 -4.75 -16.75
N THR A 408 -7.28 -5.39 -15.81
CA THR A 408 -6.76 -6.62 -15.23
C THR A 408 -6.99 -7.72 -16.24
N THR A 409 -6.00 -8.00 -17.07
CA THR A 409 -6.00 -9.21 -17.88
C THR A 409 -5.73 -10.37 -16.94
N SER A 410 -6.78 -10.91 -16.34
CA SER A 410 -6.75 -12.21 -15.70
C SER A 410 -6.73 -13.24 -16.82
N THR A 411 -5.54 -13.67 -17.22
CA THR A 411 -5.39 -14.93 -17.95
C THR A 411 -5.35 -16.03 -16.91
N VAL A 412 -6.53 -16.60 -16.64
CA VAL A 412 -6.63 -17.94 -16.07
C VAL A 412 -6.70 -18.91 -17.25
N PRO A 413 -5.80 -19.86 -17.37
CA PRO A 413 -6.05 -21.05 -18.17
C PRO A 413 -6.94 -22.04 -17.41
#